data_d76c6664150c2dd30e5071b2d710eb1c
#
_entry.id   d76c6664150c2dd30e5071b2d710eb1c
#
_cell.length_a   1.000
_cell.length_b   1.000
_cell.length_c   1.000
_cell.angle_alpha   90.00
_cell.angle_beta   90.00
_cell.angle_gamma   90.00
#
_symmetry.space_group_name_H-M   'P 1'
#
loop_
_entity.id
_entity.type
_entity.pdbx_description
1 polymer ?
#
loop_
_entity_poly.entity_id
_entity_poly.type
_entity_poly.pdbx_seq_one_letter_code
_entity_poly.pdbx_strand_id
1 'polypeptide(L)'
;MKAKLLTLLSLIGFTFWAQSQEISKGVMRLNELRKPACREIINIPDVNGYKVLKCDFHTHTMFSDGFVWPTIRAQEAWQEGLDAMALTEHVEYHPFKDFIEVNHNRSYELIEEVSKKNNVILIKGTEITRQTPPGHFNAIFIGDASSYIEDNASEKDEEAIMKAVEQNAFIFWNHPGWRPAIEGSYEWLPFIEDLHKKNALHGIEVINGFGFHMKALDWCVDKGLTVMGTSDIHNLVEHDYDRSKDYVHRTMTLVMAKERTPESIREALNAGRTVAWASKYLAGKEENVKNLFNACVKLLPSHFSQENRXGTKTNFYEIQNNSDLYFELELTAGKGTQKITLYPMSSQLISAEAGQSSLSYDVINAYVRSXKYLNISFGLQ
;
A
#
# COMPACT_ATOMS: atom_id res chain seq x y z
N MET A 1 42.93 7.18 -33.88
CA MET A 1 42.54 5.75 -33.91
C MET A 1 41.55 5.34 -32.79
N LYS A 2 41.66 5.89 -31.57
CA LYS A 2 40.80 5.50 -30.46
C LYS A 2 39.32 5.96 -30.63
N ALA A 3 39.09 7.11 -31.25
CA ALA A 3 37.69 7.63 -31.44
C ALA A 3 36.88 6.82 -32.45
N LYS A 4 37.52 6.24 -33.45
CA LYS A 4 36.83 5.42 -34.47
C LYS A 4 36.42 4.05 -33.95
N LEU A 5 37.14 3.53 -32.94
CA LEU A 5 36.77 2.25 -32.33
C LEU A 5 35.58 2.34 -31.42
N LEU A 6 35.41 3.47 -30.72
CA LEU A 6 34.23 3.70 -29.86
C LEU A 6 32.96 3.84 -30.66
N THR A 7 33.04 4.48 -31.82
CA THR A 7 31.88 4.66 -32.69
C THR A 7 31.41 3.32 -33.29
N LEU A 8 32.36 2.44 -33.57
CA LEU A 8 32.02 1.12 -34.13
C LEU A 8 31.35 0.22 -33.07
N LEU A 9 31.82 0.30 -31.82
CA LEU A 9 31.25 -0.47 -30.72
C LEU A 9 29.81 -0.01 -30.37
N SER A 10 29.51 1.28 -30.48
CA SER A 10 28.14 1.79 -30.23
C SER A 10 27.18 1.39 -31.35
N LEU A 11 27.66 1.26 -32.59
CA LEU A 11 26.82 0.79 -33.69
C LEU A 11 26.56 -0.72 -33.60
N ILE A 12 27.50 -1.49 -33.09
CA ILE A 12 27.31 -2.95 -32.91
C ILE A 12 26.31 -3.21 -31.76
N GLY A 13 26.36 -2.39 -30.73
CA GLY A 13 25.37 -2.50 -29.63
C GLY A 13 23.95 -2.23 -30.05
N PHE A 14 23.74 -1.31 -30.96
CA PHE A 14 22.39 -1.00 -31.48
C PHE A 14 21.86 -2.07 -32.42
N THR A 15 22.72 -2.76 -33.16
CA THR A 15 22.26 -3.78 -34.11
C THR A 15 21.79 -5.06 -33.42
N PHE A 16 22.26 -5.36 -32.20
CA PHE A 16 21.78 -6.54 -31.47
C PHE A 16 20.35 -6.38 -30.93
N TRP A 17 19.92 -5.15 -30.67
CA TRP A 17 18.54 -4.90 -30.23
C TRP A 17 17.54 -4.87 -31.40
N ALA A 18 18.03 -4.68 -32.62
CA ALA A 18 17.21 -4.72 -33.82
C ALA A 18 17.06 -6.16 -34.37
N GLN A 19 17.68 -7.14 -33.71
CA GLN A 19 17.58 -8.53 -34.19
C GLN A 19 16.26 -9.16 -33.77
N SER A 20 15.42 -8.99 -34.64
CA SER A 20 14.67 -10.02 -35.30
C SER A 20 13.60 -10.64 -34.47
N GLN A 21 12.50 -10.17 -34.68
CA GLN A 21 11.31 -11.03 -34.70
C GLN A 21 11.51 -12.04 -35.81
N GLU A 22 11.60 -13.30 -35.45
CA GLU A 22 11.48 -14.38 -36.44
C GLU A 22 10.09 -14.26 -37.04
N ILE A 23 10.02 -13.63 -38.19
CA ILE A 23 8.76 -13.57 -38.91
C ILE A 23 8.55 -14.95 -39.52
N SER A 24 7.61 -15.71 -38.98
CA SER A 24 7.16 -16.93 -39.59
C SER A 24 6.71 -16.64 -41.02
N LYS A 25 7.13 -17.49 -41.93
CA LYS A 25 6.79 -17.30 -43.35
C LYS A 25 5.29 -17.12 -43.52
N GLY A 26 4.89 -15.97 -44.03
CA GLY A 26 3.47 -15.62 -44.24
C GLY A 26 2.77 -15.00 -43.05
N VAL A 27 3.52 -14.71 -41.94
CA VAL A 27 2.93 -14.03 -40.77
C VAL A 27 3.76 -12.80 -40.42
N MET A 28 3.16 -11.65 -40.58
CA MET A 28 3.76 -10.39 -40.12
C MET A 28 3.21 -10.07 -38.72
N ARG A 29 4.09 -9.89 -37.76
CA ARG A 29 3.68 -9.58 -36.38
C ARG A 29 3.60 -8.08 -36.19
N LEU A 30 2.42 -7.60 -35.80
CA LEU A 30 2.14 -6.17 -35.58
C LEU A 30 2.40 -5.83 -34.12
N ASN A 31 3.68 -5.85 -33.74
CA ASN A 31 4.07 -5.66 -32.34
C ASN A 31 3.77 -4.25 -31.79
N GLU A 32 3.60 -3.29 -32.68
CA GLU A 32 3.20 -1.93 -32.30
C GLU A 32 1.78 -1.86 -31.72
N LEU A 33 0.98 -2.91 -31.92
CA LEU A 33 -0.36 -3.01 -31.34
C LEU A 33 -0.32 -3.60 -29.94
N ARG A 34 0.82 -4.17 -29.54
CA ARG A 34 0.93 -4.92 -28.29
C ARG A 34 1.32 -4.00 -27.14
N LYS A 35 0.50 -3.99 -26.09
CA LYS A 35 0.84 -3.27 -24.85
C LYS A 35 2.08 -3.91 -24.22
N PRO A 36 3.13 -3.15 -23.96
CA PRO A 36 4.31 -3.71 -23.30
C PRO A 36 3.98 -4.27 -21.91
N ALA A 37 4.52 -5.42 -21.61
CA ALA A 37 4.43 -5.99 -20.26
C ALA A 37 5.62 -5.43 -19.46
N CYS A 38 5.37 -4.43 -18.63
CA CYS A 38 6.39 -3.83 -17.80
C CYS A 38 5.93 -3.75 -16.35
N ARG A 39 6.89 -3.77 -15.42
CA ARG A 39 6.63 -3.64 -13.99
C ARG A 39 6.87 -2.19 -13.58
N GLU A 40 5.95 -1.62 -12.83
CA GLU A 40 6.16 -0.32 -12.19
C GLU A 40 7.22 -0.47 -11.11
N ILE A 41 8.08 0.54 -11.00
CA ILE A 41 9.06 0.62 -9.93
C ILE A 41 8.60 1.74 -9.00
N ILE A 42 8.33 1.37 -7.76
CA ILE A 42 7.90 2.33 -6.73
C ILE A 42 9.10 2.58 -5.80
N ASN A 43 9.61 3.80 -5.83
CA ASN A 43 10.81 4.19 -5.10
C ASN A 43 10.43 4.80 -3.76
N ILE A 44 10.70 4.08 -2.68
CA ILE A 44 10.54 4.58 -1.31
C ILE A 44 11.82 4.20 -0.57
N PRO A 45 12.55 5.16 0.02
CA PRO A 45 13.78 4.86 0.73
C PRO A 45 13.56 3.93 1.93
N ASP A 46 14.58 3.22 2.31
CA ASP A 46 14.57 2.44 3.56
C ASP A 46 14.32 3.38 4.75
N VAL A 47 13.58 2.91 5.73
CA VAL A 47 13.20 3.67 6.91
C VAL A 47 13.87 3.04 8.13
N ASN A 48 14.85 3.74 8.71
CA ASN A 48 15.57 3.28 9.90
C ASN A 48 16.10 1.83 9.75
N GLY A 49 16.60 1.50 8.56
CA GLY A 49 17.15 0.18 8.26
C GLY A 49 16.12 -0.86 7.84
N TYR A 50 14.84 -0.51 7.83
CA TYR A 50 13.78 -1.38 7.31
C TYR A 50 13.51 -1.07 5.84
N LYS A 51 13.32 -2.08 5.04
CA LYS A 51 12.83 -1.95 3.65
C LYS A 51 11.35 -1.60 3.68
N VAL A 52 10.91 -0.75 2.77
CA VAL A 52 9.47 -0.41 2.65
C VAL A 52 8.87 -1.26 1.55
N LEU A 53 8.15 -2.30 1.93
CA LEU A 53 7.54 -3.25 1.00
C LEU A 53 6.11 -2.81 0.67
N LYS A 54 5.75 -2.92 -0.61
CA LYS A 54 4.43 -2.54 -1.15
C LYS A 54 3.58 -3.80 -1.18
N CYS A 55 2.54 -3.84 -0.34
CA CYS A 55 1.77 -5.07 -0.11
C CYS A 55 0.27 -4.81 -0.20
N ASP A 56 -0.46 -5.79 -0.74
CA ASP A 56 -1.93 -5.76 -0.73
C ASP A 56 -2.44 -7.08 -0.17
N PHE A 57 -3.11 -7.02 0.97
CA PHE A 57 -3.51 -8.19 1.74
C PHE A 57 -5.00 -8.51 1.64
N HIS A 58 -5.72 -7.91 0.66
CA HIS A 58 -7.16 -8.15 0.49
C HIS A 58 -7.50 -8.10 -1.00
N THR A 59 -7.59 -9.28 -1.61
CA THR A 59 -7.88 -9.40 -3.05
C THR A 59 -8.75 -10.63 -3.33
N HIS A 60 -9.58 -10.53 -4.36
CA HIS A 60 -10.56 -11.55 -4.75
C HIS A 60 -10.36 -12.00 -6.19
N THR A 61 -10.81 -13.22 -6.46
CA THR A 61 -10.83 -13.80 -7.81
C THR A 61 -12.19 -14.48 -8.03
N MET A 62 -12.35 -15.13 -9.18
CA MET A 62 -13.58 -15.88 -9.49
C MET A 62 -13.79 -17.09 -8.56
N PHE A 63 -12.84 -17.38 -7.69
CA PHE A 63 -13.01 -18.46 -6.69
C PHE A 63 -13.83 -18.00 -5.47
N SER A 64 -14.12 -16.71 -5.37
CA SER A 64 -15.23 -16.19 -4.58
C SER A 64 -16.05 -15.26 -5.46
N ASP A 65 -16.01 -13.95 -5.29
CA ASP A 65 -16.87 -13.02 -6.02
C ASP A 65 -16.12 -12.00 -6.89
N GLY A 66 -14.83 -12.19 -7.06
CA GLY A 66 -14.06 -11.36 -8.00
C GLY A 66 -14.35 -11.76 -9.45
N PHE A 67 -14.04 -10.89 -10.38
CA PHE A 67 -14.36 -11.08 -11.80
C PHE A 67 -13.12 -11.42 -12.64
N VAL A 68 -12.01 -11.80 -12.00
CA VAL A 68 -10.78 -12.14 -12.72
C VAL A 68 -10.26 -13.53 -12.32
N TRP A 69 -9.60 -14.16 -13.27
CA TRP A 69 -8.94 -15.44 -13.02
C TRP A 69 -7.68 -15.20 -12.16
N PRO A 70 -7.33 -16.12 -11.25
CA PRO A 70 -6.21 -15.90 -10.32
C PRO A 70 -4.89 -15.47 -10.96
N THR A 71 -4.53 -16.01 -12.13
CA THR A 71 -3.27 -15.63 -12.78
C THR A 71 -3.25 -14.17 -13.23
N ILE A 72 -4.44 -13.60 -13.55
CA ILE A 72 -4.56 -12.17 -13.86
C ILE A 72 -4.24 -11.34 -12.61
N ARG A 73 -4.79 -11.76 -11.46
CA ARG A 73 -4.54 -11.06 -10.19
C ARG A 73 -3.04 -11.04 -9.84
N ALA A 74 -2.37 -12.20 -10.04
CA ALA A 74 -0.92 -12.29 -9.82
C ALA A 74 -0.14 -11.40 -10.79
N GLN A 75 -0.59 -11.34 -12.06
CA GLN A 75 0.05 -10.50 -13.07
C GLN A 75 -0.11 -9.01 -12.73
N GLU A 76 -1.30 -8.59 -12.30
CA GLU A 76 -1.55 -7.21 -11.87
C GLU A 76 -0.62 -6.82 -10.70
N ALA A 77 -0.48 -7.71 -9.71
CA ALA A 77 0.40 -7.47 -8.56
C ALA A 77 1.83 -7.21 -9.02
N TRP A 78 2.30 -8.01 -9.96
CA TRP A 78 3.64 -7.81 -10.55
C TRP A 78 3.73 -6.49 -11.31
N GLN A 79 2.77 -6.23 -12.20
CA GLN A 79 2.79 -5.04 -13.06
C GLN A 79 2.75 -3.76 -12.25
N GLU A 80 2.02 -3.74 -11.16
CA GLU A 80 1.84 -2.54 -10.33
C GLU A 80 2.89 -2.39 -9.23
N GLY A 81 3.93 -3.21 -9.27
CA GLY A 81 5.09 -3.04 -8.39
C GLY A 81 4.93 -3.58 -6.98
N LEU A 82 3.94 -4.42 -6.72
CA LEU A 82 3.78 -5.00 -5.38
C LEU A 82 4.93 -5.95 -5.06
N ASP A 83 5.37 -5.93 -3.81
CA ASP A 83 6.33 -6.90 -3.27
C ASP A 83 5.62 -8.16 -2.78
N ALA A 84 4.40 -7.99 -2.23
CA ALA A 84 3.62 -9.12 -1.70
C ALA A 84 2.13 -8.89 -1.93
N MET A 85 1.40 -10.00 -2.05
CA MET A 85 -0.05 -9.97 -2.09
C MET A 85 -0.61 -11.18 -1.34
N ALA A 86 -1.83 -11.03 -0.82
CA ALA A 86 -2.59 -12.16 -0.30
C ALA A 86 -3.85 -12.34 -1.16
N LEU A 87 -4.19 -13.59 -1.46
CA LEU A 87 -5.52 -13.95 -1.95
C LEU A 87 -6.38 -14.25 -0.74
N THR A 88 -7.53 -13.59 -0.64
CA THR A 88 -8.40 -13.68 0.53
C THR A 88 -9.84 -13.93 0.08
N GLU A 89 -10.04 -15.04 -0.64
CA GLU A 89 -11.36 -15.44 -1.08
C GLU A 89 -12.31 -15.56 0.09
N HIS A 90 -13.58 -15.22 -0.11
CA HIS A 90 -14.63 -15.42 0.90
C HIS A 90 -14.75 -16.89 1.29
N VAL A 91 -14.87 -17.16 2.57
CA VAL A 91 -15.15 -18.53 3.06
C VAL A 91 -16.55 -18.94 2.66
N GLU A 92 -17.54 -18.03 2.79
CA GLU A 92 -18.95 -18.36 2.74
C GLU A 92 -19.68 -17.92 1.46
N TYR A 93 -19.05 -17.09 0.63
CA TYR A 93 -19.73 -16.47 -0.50
C TYR A 93 -19.07 -16.87 -1.84
N HIS A 94 -19.78 -17.69 -2.62
CA HIS A 94 -19.26 -18.24 -3.90
C HIS A 94 -20.34 -18.11 -4.99
N PRO A 95 -20.54 -16.91 -5.55
CA PRO A 95 -21.59 -16.70 -6.56
C PRO A 95 -21.37 -17.51 -7.84
N PHE A 96 -20.14 -17.94 -8.11
CA PHE A 96 -19.81 -18.70 -9.34
C PHE A 96 -19.77 -20.22 -9.12
N LYS A 97 -20.29 -20.71 -8.00
CA LYS A 97 -20.22 -22.14 -7.62
C LYS A 97 -20.82 -23.11 -8.64
N ASP A 98 -21.75 -22.63 -9.48
CA ASP A 98 -22.35 -23.45 -10.52
C ASP A 98 -21.40 -23.66 -11.71
N PHE A 99 -20.31 -22.92 -11.79
CA PHE A 99 -19.35 -22.94 -12.89
C PHE A 99 -17.93 -23.24 -12.42
N ILE A 100 -17.61 -22.92 -11.19
CA ILE A 100 -16.27 -23.08 -10.62
C ILE A 100 -16.40 -23.85 -9.31
N GLU A 101 -15.65 -24.96 -9.21
CA GLU A 101 -15.61 -25.79 -8.00
C GLU A 101 -15.24 -24.93 -6.77
N VAL A 102 -16.03 -25.01 -5.72
CA VAL A 102 -15.71 -24.36 -4.46
C VAL A 102 -14.54 -25.09 -3.81
N ASN A 103 -13.40 -24.43 -3.76
CA ASN A 103 -12.18 -24.96 -3.17
C ASN A 103 -11.38 -23.77 -2.66
N HIS A 104 -11.37 -23.61 -1.34
CA HIS A 104 -10.83 -22.43 -0.69
C HIS A 104 -9.30 -22.25 -0.85
N ASN A 105 -8.59 -23.29 -1.24
CA ASN A 105 -7.14 -23.23 -1.47
C ASN A 105 -6.77 -23.08 -2.96
N ARG A 106 -7.72 -23.34 -3.86
CA ARG A 106 -7.40 -23.51 -5.29
C ARG A 106 -6.84 -22.23 -5.94
N SER A 107 -7.41 -21.07 -5.63
CA SER A 107 -6.92 -19.81 -6.23
C SER A 107 -5.45 -19.57 -5.89
N TYR A 108 -5.06 -19.85 -4.64
CA TYR A 108 -3.67 -19.74 -4.20
C TYR A 108 -2.78 -20.74 -4.97
N GLU A 109 -3.18 -22.01 -5.02
CA GLU A 109 -2.42 -23.07 -5.72
C GLU A 109 -2.17 -22.74 -7.19
N LEU A 110 -3.16 -22.15 -7.86
CA LEU A 110 -3.06 -21.82 -9.28
C LEU A 110 -2.01 -20.76 -9.57
N ILE A 111 -1.68 -19.88 -8.61
CA ILE A 111 -0.77 -18.77 -8.86
C ILE A 111 0.57 -18.90 -8.12
N GLU A 112 0.76 -19.96 -7.35
CA GLU A 112 2.00 -20.17 -6.60
C GLU A 112 3.25 -20.06 -7.49
N GLU A 113 3.24 -20.79 -8.59
CA GLU A 113 4.37 -20.82 -9.51
C GLU A 113 4.54 -19.51 -10.28
N VAL A 114 3.46 -18.89 -10.73
CA VAL A 114 3.55 -17.62 -11.47
C VAL A 114 3.99 -16.48 -10.55
N SER A 115 3.55 -16.48 -9.31
CA SER A 115 3.98 -15.48 -8.31
C SER A 115 5.48 -15.62 -8.02
N LYS A 116 5.93 -16.86 -7.83
CA LYS A 116 7.34 -17.19 -7.61
C LYS A 116 8.20 -16.73 -8.80
N LYS A 117 7.78 -17.06 -10.02
CA LYS A 117 8.47 -16.68 -11.25
C LYS A 117 8.57 -15.16 -11.39
N ASN A 118 7.52 -14.44 -11.00
CA ASN A 118 7.46 -12.99 -11.06
C ASN A 118 8.09 -12.32 -9.83
N ASN A 119 8.59 -13.12 -8.88
CA ASN A 119 9.21 -12.61 -7.65
C ASN A 119 8.25 -11.73 -6.85
N VAL A 120 6.97 -12.11 -6.81
CA VAL A 120 5.97 -11.51 -5.93
C VAL A 120 5.72 -12.50 -4.78
N ILE A 121 5.85 -12.04 -3.55
CA ILE A 121 5.61 -12.87 -2.37
C ILE A 121 4.10 -13.13 -2.28
N LEU A 122 3.72 -14.40 -2.35
CA LEU A 122 2.32 -14.81 -2.25
C LEU A 122 2.03 -15.28 -0.83
N ILE A 123 1.02 -14.69 -0.22
CA ILE A 123 0.60 -15.02 1.15
C ILE A 123 -0.78 -15.68 1.08
N LYS A 124 -0.91 -16.84 1.71
CA LYS A 124 -2.21 -17.53 1.75
C LYS A 124 -3.10 -16.87 2.80
N GLY A 125 -4.33 -16.57 2.40
CA GLY A 125 -5.31 -15.96 3.29
C GLY A 125 -6.71 -16.39 2.95
N THR A 126 -7.67 -15.88 3.71
CA THR A 126 -9.10 -16.06 3.47
C THR A 126 -9.85 -14.91 4.10
N GLU A 127 -11.03 -14.61 3.58
CA GLU A 127 -11.95 -13.64 4.20
C GLU A 127 -13.11 -14.37 4.86
N ILE A 128 -13.18 -14.26 6.19
CA ILE A 128 -14.28 -14.76 6.99
C ILE A 128 -15.40 -13.73 6.88
N THR A 129 -16.45 -14.05 6.14
CA THR A 129 -17.49 -13.11 5.73
C THR A 129 -18.72 -13.30 6.62
N ARG A 130 -18.98 -12.33 7.46
CA ARG A 130 -20.11 -12.41 8.40
C ARG A 130 -21.05 -11.23 8.20
N GLN A 131 -22.21 -11.32 8.78
CA GLN A 131 -23.18 -10.23 8.73
C GLN A 131 -22.61 -9.01 9.45
N THR A 132 -22.96 -7.84 8.97
CA THR A 132 -22.55 -6.58 9.58
C THR A 132 -23.69 -6.10 10.46
N PRO A 133 -23.47 -5.84 11.76
CA PRO A 133 -22.25 -6.07 12.52
C PRO A 133 -22.03 -7.55 12.91
N PRO A 134 -20.80 -8.02 13.19
CA PRO A 134 -19.56 -7.26 13.21
C PRO A 134 -18.89 -7.07 11.85
N GLY A 135 -19.26 -7.86 10.82
CA GLY A 135 -18.72 -7.74 9.48
C GLY A 135 -17.64 -8.76 9.17
N HIS A 136 -16.68 -8.40 8.33
CA HIS A 136 -15.73 -9.31 7.72
C HIS A 136 -14.35 -9.22 8.36
N PHE A 137 -13.59 -10.33 8.29
CA PHE A 137 -12.24 -10.42 8.82
C PHE A 137 -11.35 -11.17 7.85
N ASN A 138 -10.17 -10.64 7.57
CA ASN A 138 -9.16 -11.39 6.83
C ASN A 138 -8.23 -12.10 7.81
N ALA A 139 -7.92 -13.35 7.48
CA ALA A 139 -6.91 -14.15 8.15
C ALA A 139 -5.83 -14.49 7.13
N ILE A 140 -4.60 -14.00 7.34
CA ILE A 140 -3.48 -14.23 6.41
C ILE A 140 -2.36 -15.01 7.10
N PHE A 141 -1.47 -15.59 6.30
CA PHE A 141 -0.40 -16.51 6.72
C PHE A 141 -0.98 -17.83 7.27
N ILE A 142 -2.08 -18.28 6.69
CA ILE A 142 -2.70 -19.56 7.05
C ILE A 142 -2.12 -20.70 6.20
N GLY A 143 -2.20 -21.91 6.73
CA GLY A 143 -1.77 -23.11 6.00
C GLY A 143 -2.89 -23.70 5.14
N ASP A 144 -4.12 -23.63 5.62
CA ASP A 144 -5.27 -24.26 4.97
C ASP A 144 -6.52 -23.38 5.10
N ALA A 145 -7.01 -22.88 3.97
CA ALA A 145 -8.20 -22.03 3.91
C ALA A 145 -9.50 -22.84 4.01
N SER A 146 -9.45 -24.16 3.79
CA SER A 146 -10.65 -25.00 3.81
C SER A 146 -11.19 -25.29 5.20
N SER A 147 -10.38 -25.02 6.24
CA SER A 147 -10.74 -25.36 7.62
C SER A 147 -11.75 -24.40 8.28
N TYR A 148 -12.11 -23.30 7.59
CA TYR A 148 -12.97 -22.26 8.17
C TYR A 148 -14.44 -22.43 7.90
N ILE A 149 -14.82 -23.51 7.27
CA ILE A 149 -16.14 -23.82 6.81
C ILE A 149 -17.10 -23.93 8.02
N GLU A 150 -18.34 -23.67 7.91
CA GLU A 150 -19.23 -23.85 6.84
C GLU A 150 -20.57 -23.25 7.03
N ASP A 151 -20.90 -22.91 8.20
CA ASP A 151 -22.20 -22.33 8.48
C ASP A 151 -22.14 -20.83 8.48
N ASN A 152 -23.00 -20.22 7.69
CA ASN A 152 -23.17 -18.76 7.71
C ASN A 152 -23.91 -18.30 8.96
N ALA A 153 -24.07 -19.16 9.95
CA ALA A 153 -24.75 -18.78 11.17
C ALA A 153 -23.93 -17.77 11.97
N SER A 154 -24.54 -16.66 12.29
CA SER A 154 -23.90 -15.56 13.03
C SER A 154 -23.35 -16.00 14.39
N GLU A 155 -23.98 -16.98 15.01
CA GLU A 155 -23.51 -17.51 16.30
C GLU A 155 -22.15 -18.24 16.23
N LYS A 156 -21.67 -18.50 15.01
CA LYS A 156 -20.37 -19.17 14.81
C LYS A 156 -19.27 -18.22 14.37
N ASP A 157 -19.50 -16.92 14.40
CA ASP A 157 -18.50 -15.93 13.98
C ASP A 157 -17.17 -16.13 14.72
N GLU A 158 -17.23 -16.25 16.02
CA GLU A 158 -16.05 -16.44 16.84
C GLU A 158 -15.34 -17.77 16.52
N GLU A 159 -16.08 -18.83 16.26
CA GLU A 159 -15.51 -20.14 15.96
C GLU A 159 -14.59 -20.09 14.73
N ALA A 160 -15.05 -19.45 13.63
CA ALA A 160 -14.24 -19.31 12.41
C ALA A 160 -12.97 -18.50 12.68
N ILE A 161 -13.08 -17.43 13.45
CA ILE A 161 -11.92 -16.60 13.81
C ILE A 161 -10.95 -17.39 14.69
N MET A 162 -11.45 -18.18 15.64
CA MET A 162 -10.58 -18.99 16.49
C MET A 162 -9.86 -20.09 15.72
N LYS A 163 -10.46 -20.63 14.66
CA LYS A 163 -9.75 -21.55 13.75
C LYS A 163 -8.57 -20.85 13.06
N ALA A 164 -8.73 -19.57 12.72
CA ALA A 164 -7.63 -18.77 12.18
C ALA A 164 -6.52 -18.58 13.23
N VAL A 165 -6.91 -18.33 14.49
CA VAL A 165 -5.96 -18.24 15.61
C VAL A 165 -5.17 -19.54 15.76
N GLU A 166 -5.85 -20.70 15.65
CA GLU A 166 -5.21 -22.02 15.73
C GLU A 166 -4.15 -22.22 14.64
N GLN A 167 -4.34 -21.59 13.48
CA GLN A 167 -3.35 -21.59 12.40
C GLN A 167 -2.31 -20.48 12.55
N ASN A 168 -2.36 -19.75 13.68
CA ASN A 168 -1.42 -18.69 13.97
C ASN A 168 -1.49 -17.57 12.91
N ALA A 169 -2.71 -17.25 12.42
CA ALA A 169 -2.93 -16.23 11.40
C ALA A 169 -2.71 -14.82 11.94
N PHE A 170 -2.36 -13.90 11.05
CA PHE A 170 -2.52 -12.46 11.31
C PHE A 170 -3.95 -12.11 10.88
N ILE A 171 -4.76 -11.62 11.82
CA ILE A 171 -6.20 -11.40 11.62
C ILE A 171 -6.48 -9.90 11.69
N PHE A 172 -7.22 -9.38 10.69
CA PHE A 172 -7.61 -7.98 10.72
C PHE A 172 -9.08 -7.79 10.33
N TRP A 173 -9.69 -6.75 10.90
CA TRP A 173 -11.09 -6.39 10.69
C TRP A 173 -11.19 -5.58 9.40
N ASN A 174 -12.00 -6.04 8.46
CA ASN A 174 -12.13 -5.45 7.12
C ASN A 174 -13.13 -4.28 7.13
N HIS A 175 -12.79 -3.23 6.40
CA HIS A 175 -13.69 -2.11 6.02
C HIS A 175 -14.82 -1.84 7.02
N PRO A 176 -14.50 -1.51 8.29
CA PRO A 176 -15.54 -1.49 9.35
C PRO A 176 -16.68 -0.51 9.12
N GLY A 177 -16.49 0.51 8.28
CA GLY A 177 -17.53 1.50 7.97
C GLY A 177 -18.16 1.35 6.59
N TRP A 178 -18.07 0.18 5.95
CA TRP A 178 -18.56 0.05 4.57
C TRP A 178 -20.09 0.06 4.46
N ARG A 179 -20.80 -0.25 5.56
CA ARG A 179 -22.27 -0.18 5.60
C ARG A 179 -22.72 0.90 6.58
N PRO A 180 -22.47 2.18 6.29
CA PRO A 180 -22.76 3.24 7.25
C PRO A 180 -24.26 3.42 7.54
N ALA A 181 -25.14 2.96 6.64
CA ALA A 181 -26.59 3.04 6.83
C ALA A 181 -27.10 2.07 7.90
N ILE A 182 -26.32 1.06 8.29
CA ILE A 182 -26.70 0.14 9.35
C ILE A 182 -26.30 0.75 10.69
N GLU A 183 -27.29 1.11 11.51
CA GLU A 183 -27.04 1.71 12.82
C GLU A 183 -26.14 0.81 13.68
N GLY A 184 -25.10 1.39 14.27
CA GLY A 184 -24.16 0.69 15.13
C GLY A 184 -23.13 -0.18 14.41
N SER A 185 -23.18 -0.24 13.09
CA SER A 185 -22.24 -1.09 12.34
C SER A 185 -20.79 -0.57 12.40
N TYR A 186 -20.60 0.73 12.53
CA TYR A 186 -19.27 1.35 12.56
C TYR A 186 -18.97 1.89 13.97
N GLU A 187 -18.89 0.96 14.91
CA GLU A 187 -18.59 1.25 16.32
C GLU A 187 -17.62 0.20 16.86
N TRP A 188 -16.98 0.50 18.00
CA TRP A 188 -16.16 -0.49 18.68
C TRP A 188 -17.07 -1.41 19.48
N LEU A 189 -17.43 -2.54 18.88
CA LEU A 189 -18.44 -3.47 19.39
C LEU A 189 -17.89 -4.34 20.51
N PRO A 190 -18.74 -4.82 21.43
CA PRO A 190 -18.30 -5.81 22.44
C PRO A 190 -17.62 -7.04 21.86
N PHE A 191 -18.12 -7.52 20.71
CA PHE A 191 -17.51 -8.65 19.99
C PHE A 191 -16.07 -8.33 19.57
N ILE A 192 -15.83 -7.13 19.04
CA ILE A 192 -14.50 -6.67 18.63
C ILE A 192 -13.56 -6.53 19.84
N GLU A 193 -14.08 -5.98 20.93
CA GLU A 193 -13.34 -5.85 22.18
C GLU A 193 -12.92 -7.25 22.72
N ASP A 194 -13.83 -8.22 22.63
CA ASP A 194 -13.56 -9.58 23.05
C ASP A 194 -12.46 -10.24 22.21
N LEU A 195 -12.53 -10.09 20.87
CA LEU A 195 -11.48 -10.58 19.97
C LEU A 195 -10.12 -9.94 20.29
N HIS A 196 -10.14 -8.63 20.55
CA HIS A 196 -8.92 -7.90 20.90
C HIS A 196 -8.32 -8.45 22.21
N LYS A 197 -9.14 -8.64 23.23
CA LYS A 197 -8.69 -9.19 24.53
C LYS A 197 -8.15 -10.61 24.41
N LYS A 198 -8.67 -11.40 23.47
CA LYS A 198 -8.22 -12.78 23.23
C LYS A 198 -6.99 -12.84 22.30
N ASN A 199 -6.45 -11.69 21.90
CA ASN A 199 -5.38 -11.60 20.92
C ASN A 199 -5.75 -12.29 19.59
N ALA A 200 -7.01 -12.16 19.20
CA ALA A 200 -7.57 -12.70 17.96
C ALA A 200 -7.87 -11.60 16.94
N LEU A 201 -7.43 -10.37 17.24
CA LEU A 201 -7.54 -9.23 16.32
C LEU A 201 -6.22 -8.47 16.37
N HIS A 202 -5.54 -8.37 15.23
CA HIS A 202 -4.19 -7.82 15.14
C HIS A 202 -4.14 -6.48 14.38
N GLY A 203 -5.10 -6.24 13.47
CA GLY A 203 -5.13 -5.03 12.67
C GLY A 203 -6.54 -4.65 12.23
N ILE A 204 -6.67 -3.49 11.58
CA ILE A 204 -7.93 -3.03 11.01
C ILE A 204 -7.62 -2.35 9.67
N GLU A 205 -8.51 -2.51 8.70
CA GLU A 205 -8.45 -1.74 7.46
C GLU A 205 -8.85 -0.30 7.74
N VAL A 206 -7.85 0.56 7.72
CA VAL A 206 -8.05 2.01 7.84
C VAL A 206 -8.42 2.60 6.48
N ILE A 207 -7.77 2.11 5.42
CA ILE A 207 -8.18 2.44 4.04
C ILE A 207 -8.44 1.13 3.30
N ASN A 208 -9.65 1.00 2.75
CA ASN A 208 -10.03 -0.16 1.95
C ASN A 208 -10.59 0.37 0.63
N GLY A 209 -9.95 0.01 -0.48
CA GLY A 209 -10.34 0.51 -1.80
C GLY A 209 -10.38 2.04 -1.81
N PHE A 210 -11.58 2.59 -1.94
CA PHE A 210 -11.81 4.04 -2.00
C PHE A 210 -12.32 4.60 -0.66
N GLY A 211 -12.43 3.78 0.37
CA GLY A 211 -12.96 4.18 1.67
C GLY A 211 -11.90 4.41 2.72
N PHE A 212 -11.85 5.62 3.29
CA PHE A 212 -10.97 5.93 4.42
C PHE A 212 -11.82 5.86 5.70
N HIS A 213 -11.61 4.83 6.50
CA HIS A 213 -12.33 4.56 7.74
C HIS A 213 -11.62 5.28 8.90
N MET A 214 -11.87 6.57 9.06
CA MET A 214 -11.10 7.42 9.98
C MET A 214 -11.18 6.98 11.46
N LYS A 215 -12.35 6.53 11.92
CA LYS A 215 -12.47 5.97 13.29
C LYS A 215 -11.55 4.77 13.50
N ALA A 216 -11.35 3.96 12.45
CA ALA A 216 -10.50 2.78 12.54
C ALA A 216 -9.04 3.17 12.83
N LEU A 217 -8.59 4.31 12.30
CA LEU A 217 -7.24 4.80 12.61
C LEU A 217 -7.12 5.12 14.10
N ASP A 218 -8.12 5.77 14.68
CA ASP A 218 -8.13 6.05 16.12
C ASP A 218 -8.09 4.77 16.94
N TRP A 219 -8.87 3.76 16.56
CA TRP A 219 -8.86 2.46 17.24
C TRP A 219 -7.48 1.78 17.14
N CYS A 220 -6.83 1.84 15.97
CA CYS A 220 -5.50 1.28 15.80
C CYS A 220 -4.49 1.95 16.75
N VAL A 221 -4.58 3.28 16.87
CA VAL A 221 -3.69 4.03 17.76
C VAL A 221 -3.97 3.70 19.24
N ASP A 222 -5.25 3.73 19.62
CA ASP A 222 -5.65 3.57 21.03
C ASP A 222 -5.50 2.13 21.53
N LYS A 223 -5.69 1.14 20.66
CA LYS A 223 -5.66 -0.29 21.02
C LYS A 223 -4.37 -0.99 20.63
N GLY A 224 -3.45 -0.28 19.99
CA GLY A 224 -2.17 -0.90 19.58
C GLY A 224 -2.29 -1.83 18.38
N LEU A 225 -3.34 -1.68 17.56
CA LEU A 225 -3.58 -2.53 16.39
C LEU A 225 -2.82 -2.02 15.17
N THR A 226 -2.59 -2.91 14.21
CA THR A 226 -1.87 -2.59 12.98
C THR A 226 -2.78 -1.88 11.99
N VAL A 227 -2.27 -0.81 11.41
CA VAL A 227 -2.98 -0.05 10.36
C VAL A 227 -2.81 -0.77 9.03
N MET A 228 -3.92 -1.14 8.39
CA MET A 228 -3.91 -1.80 7.08
C MET A 228 -4.49 -0.89 6.00
N GLY A 229 -3.86 -0.91 4.82
CA GLY A 229 -4.39 -0.33 3.60
C GLY A 229 -4.50 -1.45 2.56
N THR A 230 -5.67 -1.62 1.96
CA THR A 230 -5.92 -2.75 1.06
C THR A 230 -6.80 -2.31 -0.11
N SER A 231 -6.77 -3.06 -1.21
CA SER A 231 -7.61 -2.71 -2.36
C SER A 231 -8.99 -3.35 -2.30
N ASP A 232 -9.10 -4.54 -1.74
CA ASP A 232 -10.34 -5.33 -1.79
C ASP A 232 -10.81 -5.48 -3.23
N ILE A 233 -9.88 -5.69 -4.12
CA ILE A 233 -10.12 -5.60 -5.57
C ILE A 233 -10.89 -6.83 -6.07
N HIS A 234 -11.98 -6.55 -6.78
CA HIS A 234 -12.84 -7.59 -7.38
C HIS A 234 -12.70 -7.59 -8.91
N ASN A 235 -12.66 -6.41 -9.52
CA ASN A 235 -12.49 -6.23 -10.97
C ASN A 235 -11.02 -6.21 -11.36
N LEU A 236 -10.73 -5.96 -12.64
CA LEU A 236 -9.38 -5.56 -13.06
C LEU A 236 -9.03 -4.24 -12.36
N VAL A 237 -7.79 -4.11 -11.91
CA VAL A 237 -7.35 -2.88 -11.23
C VAL A 237 -7.56 -1.67 -12.14
N GLU A 238 -7.24 -1.79 -13.43
CA GLU A 238 -7.39 -0.67 -14.37
C GLU A 238 -8.85 -0.30 -14.68
N HIS A 239 -9.82 -1.16 -14.31
CA HIS A 239 -11.25 -0.82 -14.40
C HIS A 239 -11.71 0.02 -13.21
N ASP A 240 -11.14 -0.24 -12.03
CA ASP A 240 -11.59 0.41 -10.78
C ASP A 240 -10.78 1.68 -10.46
N TYR A 241 -9.48 1.69 -10.80
CA TYR A 241 -8.59 2.80 -10.51
C TYR A 241 -8.28 3.59 -11.77
N ASP A 242 -8.48 4.90 -11.74
CA ASP A 242 -8.26 5.78 -12.90
C ASP A 242 -6.75 5.97 -13.14
N ARG A 243 -6.16 5.04 -13.86
CA ARG A 243 -4.73 5.02 -14.16
C ARG A 243 -4.28 6.10 -15.14
N SER A 244 -5.22 6.92 -15.63
CA SER A 244 -4.85 8.09 -16.44
C SER A 244 -4.25 9.21 -15.59
N LYS A 245 -4.43 9.13 -14.27
CA LYS A 245 -3.86 10.09 -13.30
C LYS A 245 -2.56 9.52 -12.72
N ASP A 246 -1.49 10.27 -12.79
CA ASP A 246 -0.15 9.83 -12.39
C ASP A 246 -0.07 9.34 -10.92
N TYR A 247 -0.91 9.89 -10.06
CA TYR A 247 -0.87 9.59 -8.63
C TYR A 247 -1.87 8.49 -8.22
N VAL A 248 -2.65 7.93 -9.15
CA VAL A 248 -3.65 6.91 -8.80
C VAL A 248 -3.08 5.51 -9.00
N HIS A 249 -3.15 4.72 -7.95
CA HIS A 249 -2.75 3.32 -7.89
C HIS A 249 -3.68 2.59 -6.93
N ARG A 250 -3.60 1.26 -6.91
CA ARG A 250 -4.39 0.48 -5.95
C ARG A 250 -3.97 0.85 -4.52
N THR A 251 -4.93 0.84 -3.60
CA THR A 251 -4.65 1.04 -2.17
C THR A 251 -3.79 -0.12 -1.67
N MET A 252 -2.79 0.19 -0.85
CA MET A 252 -1.85 -0.82 -0.37
C MET A 252 -1.35 -0.48 1.03
N THR A 253 -0.73 -1.46 1.67
CA THR A 253 -0.01 -1.30 2.92
C THR A 253 1.49 -1.19 2.62
N LEU A 254 2.11 -0.12 3.08
CA LEU A 254 3.57 -0.01 3.13
C LEU A 254 4.02 -0.70 4.40
N VAL A 255 4.80 -1.77 4.25
CA VAL A 255 5.26 -2.60 5.38
C VAL A 255 6.76 -2.37 5.56
N MET A 256 7.15 -1.88 6.74
CA MET A 256 8.57 -1.64 7.07
C MET A 256 9.15 -2.92 7.65
N ALA A 257 9.74 -3.74 6.80
CA ALA A 257 10.23 -5.08 7.10
C ALA A 257 11.76 -5.14 7.05
N LYS A 258 12.36 -6.02 7.84
CA LYS A 258 13.82 -6.20 7.87
C LYS A 258 14.33 -6.74 6.54
N GLU A 259 13.59 -7.69 5.97
CA GLU A 259 13.94 -8.35 4.72
C GLU A 259 12.70 -8.53 3.86
N ARG A 260 12.90 -8.83 2.58
CA ARG A 260 11.81 -9.09 1.64
C ARG A 260 11.47 -10.59 1.67
N THR A 261 10.87 -11.01 2.78
CA THR A 261 10.43 -12.41 3.01
C THR A 261 9.05 -12.42 3.69
N PRO A 262 8.28 -13.52 3.53
CA PRO A 262 6.99 -13.65 4.23
C PRO A 262 7.14 -13.52 5.76
N GLU A 263 8.19 -14.11 6.33
CA GLU A 263 8.45 -14.08 7.77
C GLU A 263 8.71 -12.66 8.26
N SER A 264 9.48 -11.90 7.50
CA SER A 264 9.80 -10.51 7.86
C SER A 264 8.59 -9.60 7.70
N ILE A 265 7.75 -9.84 6.69
CA ILE A 265 6.46 -9.14 6.52
C ILE A 265 5.58 -9.42 7.73
N ARG A 266 5.43 -10.69 8.10
CA ARG A 266 4.62 -11.10 9.25
C ARG A 266 5.11 -10.44 10.54
N GLU A 267 6.43 -10.45 10.77
CA GLU A 267 7.03 -9.82 11.94
C GLU A 267 6.73 -8.32 11.98
N ALA A 268 6.85 -7.64 10.83
CA ALA A 268 6.56 -6.20 10.73
C ALA A 268 5.08 -5.90 10.99
N LEU A 269 4.16 -6.74 10.45
CA LEU A 269 2.73 -6.61 10.71
C LEU A 269 2.44 -6.77 12.20
N ASN A 270 3.00 -7.80 12.83
CA ASN A 270 2.79 -8.03 14.26
C ASN A 270 3.36 -6.89 15.13
N ALA A 271 4.41 -6.24 14.65
CA ALA A 271 5.01 -5.08 15.33
C ALA A 271 4.29 -3.76 15.00
N GLY A 272 3.33 -3.78 14.09
CA GLY A 272 2.56 -2.60 13.69
C GLY A 272 3.36 -1.59 12.87
N ARG A 273 4.43 -2.03 12.17
CA ARG A 273 5.27 -1.15 11.36
C ARG A 273 4.70 -1.01 9.96
N THR A 274 3.58 -0.28 9.87
CA THR A 274 2.86 -0.12 8.60
C THR A 274 2.38 1.33 8.43
N VAL A 275 2.14 1.68 7.16
CA VAL A 275 1.43 2.90 6.76
C VAL A 275 0.50 2.51 5.61
N ALA A 276 -0.78 2.86 5.72
CA ALA A 276 -1.73 2.69 4.61
C ALA A 276 -1.49 3.78 3.58
N TRP A 277 -1.45 3.40 2.30
CA TRP A 277 -1.17 4.33 1.20
C TRP A 277 -2.24 4.20 0.12
N ALA A 278 -2.93 5.29 -0.13
CA ALA A 278 -4.00 5.37 -1.14
C ALA A 278 -3.87 6.68 -1.92
N SER A 279 -3.46 6.59 -3.18
CA SER A 279 -3.27 7.76 -4.03
C SER A 279 -2.27 8.72 -3.37
N LYS A 280 -2.70 9.93 -3.01
CA LYS A 280 -1.86 10.91 -2.31
C LYS A 280 -1.88 10.72 -0.78
N TYR A 281 -2.83 9.92 -0.26
CA TYR A 281 -3.11 9.86 1.18
C TYR A 281 -2.27 8.81 1.88
N LEU A 282 -1.77 9.18 3.05
CA LEU A 282 -1.07 8.28 3.97
C LEU A 282 -1.83 8.26 5.29
N ALA A 283 -1.93 7.08 5.90
CA ALA A 283 -2.54 6.94 7.22
C ALA A 283 -1.76 5.92 8.04
N GLY A 284 -1.42 6.27 9.27
CA GLY A 284 -0.66 5.36 10.12
C GLY A 284 -0.41 5.94 11.50
N LYS A 285 0.20 5.13 12.34
CA LYS A 285 0.63 5.61 13.67
C LYS A 285 1.68 6.71 13.47
N GLU A 286 1.61 7.74 14.32
CA GLU A 286 2.43 8.94 14.17
C GLU A 286 3.92 8.63 13.98
N GLU A 287 4.46 7.71 14.78
CA GLU A 287 5.88 7.33 14.67
C GLU A 287 6.22 6.76 13.28
N ASN A 288 5.37 5.87 12.76
CA ASN A 288 5.61 5.24 11.46
C ASN A 288 5.55 6.27 10.31
N VAL A 289 4.52 7.11 10.33
CA VAL A 289 4.34 8.14 9.28
C VAL A 289 5.47 9.16 9.34
N LYS A 290 5.88 9.57 10.55
CA LYS A 290 7.00 10.49 10.76
C LYS A 290 8.32 9.91 10.26
N ASN A 291 8.60 8.66 10.61
CA ASN A 291 9.82 7.99 10.17
C ASN A 291 9.86 7.85 8.64
N LEU A 292 8.72 7.51 8.04
CA LEU A 292 8.58 7.43 6.58
C LEU A 292 8.83 8.80 5.94
N PHE A 293 8.19 9.85 6.45
CA PHE A 293 8.38 11.21 5.96
C PHE A 293 9.85 11.62 6.03
N ASN A 294 10.49 11.40 7.18
CA ASN A 294 11.89 11.78 7.39
C ASN A 294 12.86 11.02 6.48
N ALA A 295 12.52 9.79 6.08
CA ALA A 295 13.32 9.03 5.12
C ALA A 295 13.19 9.60 3.70
N CYS A 296 12.02 10.14 3.36
CA CYS A 296 11.70 10.61 2.01
C CYS A 296 12.10 12.07 1.77
N VAL A 297 11.97 12.94 2.79
CA VAL A 297 12.06 14.39 2.63
C VAL A 297 13.27 14.94 3.38
N LYS A 298 14.04 15.78 2.67
CA LYS A 298 15.23 16.43 3.23
C LYS A 298 15.17 17.93 2.95
N LEU A 299 15.53 18.74 3.95
CA LEU A 299 15.78 20.16 3.77
C LEU A 299 17.29 20.36 3.75
N LEU A 300 17.81 20.91 2.66
CA LEU A 300 19.25 21.20 2.53
C LEU A 300 19.58 22.53 3.22
N PRO A 301 20.84 22.77 3.61
CA PRO A 301 21.26 24.08 4.15
C PRO A 301 20.94 25.22 3.20
N SER A 302 20.85 26.44 3.74
CA SER A 302 20.50 27.63 2.96
C SER A 302 21.43 27.80 1.75
N HIS A 303 20.85 27.93 0.57
CA HIS A 303 21.58 28.17 -0.69
C HIS A 303 22.04 29.62 -0.80
N PHE A 304 21.17 30.57 -0.43
CA PHE A 304 21.46 32.00 -0.53
C PHE A 304 20.47 32.80 0.31
N SER A 305 20.78 34.07 0.47
CA SER A 305 19.93 35.02 1.19
C SER A 305 19.64 36.22 0.30
N GLN A 306 18.48 36.83 0.48
CA GLN A 306 18.10 38.07 -0.13
C GLN A 306 17.64 39.07 0.97
N GLU A 307 17.95 40.32 0.77
CA GLU A 307 17.45 41.40 1.65
C GLU A 307 16.54 42.30 0.84
N ASN A 308 15.36 42.54 1.33
CA ASN A 308 14.42 43.47 0.70
C ASN A 308 14.74 44.92 1.09
N ARG A 309 14.07 45.86 0.43
CA ARG A 309 14.25 47.27 0.68
C ARG A 309 13.95 47.72 2.13
N UNK A 310 13.36 46.75 2.79
CA UNK A 310 13.02 46.94 4.02
C UNK A 310 13.95 46.53 5.00
N GLY A 311 14.95 46.03 4.57
CA GLY A 311 15.98 45.44 5.39
C GLY A 311 15.65 44.05 5.93
N THR A 312 14.53 43.48 5.54
CA THR A 312 14.19 42.09 5.94
C THR A 312 15.00 41.13 5.13
N LYS A 313 15.77 40.27 5.80
CA LYS A 313 16.57 39.23 5.17
C LYS A 313 15.80 37.93 5.14
N THR A 314 15.80 37.27 3.98
CA THR A 314 15.13 35.99 3.74
C THR A 314 16.15 34.97 3.26
N ASN A 315 16.17 33.81 3.87
CA ASN A 315 17.04 32.69 3.47
C ASN A 315 16.21 31.73 2.60
N PHE A 316 16.88 31.13 1.61
CA PHE A 316 16.24 30.20 0.67
C PHE A 316 16.89 28.83 0.79
N TYR A 317 16.05 27.82 0.86
CA TYR A 317 16.43 26.44 1.11
C TYR A 317 15.85 25.56 0.01
N GLU A 318 16.55 24.48 -0.33
CA GLU A 318 15.99 23.45 -1.20
C GLU A 318 15.39 22.35 -0.34
N ILE A 319 14.10 22.05 -0.54
CA ILE A 319 13.44 20.90 0.06
C ILE A 319 13.30 19.82 -1.02
N GLN A 320 13.70 18.59 -0.69
CA GLN A 320 13.74 17.46 -1.64
C GLN A 320 12.81 16.33 -1.18
N ASN A 321 12.07 15.75 -2.11
CA ASN A 321 11.34 14.51 -1.93
C ASN A 321 12.02 13.42 -2.77
N ASN A 322 12.65 12.46 -2.10
CA ASN A 322 13.41 11.37 -2.74
C ASN A 322 12.59 10.09 -2.80
N SER A 323 11.27 10.21 -3.01
CA SER A 323 10.36 9.06 -3.05
C SER A 323 9.26 9.27 -4.08
N ASP A 324 8.51 8.22 -4.34
CA ASP A 324 7.30 8.28 -5.18
C ASP A 324 6.04 8.68 -4.41
N LEU A 325 6.19 9.06 -3.15
CA LEU A 325 5.08 9.58 -2.34
C LEU A 325 4.86 11.07 -2.58
N TYR A 326 3.62 11.53 -2.38
CA TYR A 326 3.27 12.95 -2.39
C TYR A 326 3.25 13.47 -0.96
N PHE A 327 3.65 14.74 -0.78
CA PHE A 327 3.48 15.41 0.52
C PHE A 327 2.98 16.82 0.29
N GLU A 328 1.88 17.16 0.96
CA GLU A 328 1.27 18.49 0.92
C GLU A 328 1.42 19.11 2.31
N LEU A 329 2.18 20.20 2.41
CA LEU A 329 2.56 20.81 3.69
C LEU A 329 1.95 22.19 3.82
N GLU A 330 1.40 22.49 5.01
CA GLU A 330 0.91 23.83 5.36
C GLU A 330 1.63 24.32 6.61
N LEU A 331 2.17 25.54 6.54
CA LEU A 331 2.96 26.15 7.63
C LEU A 331 2.10 26.35 8.89
N THR A 332 2.59 25.85 10.02
CA THR A 332 1.91 26.00 11.32
C THR A 332 2.71 26.89 12.29
N ALA A 333 4.03 26.98 12.10
CA ALA A 333 4.86 27.84 12.94
C ALA A 333 6.09 28.32 12.18
N GLY A 334 6.47 29.58 12.44
CA GLY A 334 7.58 30.24 11.77
C GLY A 334 7.10 31.22 10.71
N LYS A 335 8.05 31.87 10.03
CA LYS A 335 7.77 32.78 8.93
C LYS A 335 8.51 32.32 7.69
N GLY A 336 7.76 31.80 6.73
CA GLY A 336 8.35 31.23 5.52
C GLY A 336 7.28 30.84 4.51
N THR A 337 7.66 29.98 3.59
CA THR A 337 6.74 29.48 2.56
C THR A 337 5.52 28.82 3.23
N GLN A 338 4.32 29.28 2.87
CA GLN A 338 3.07 28.90 3.54
C GLN A 338 2.59 27.50 3.13
N LYS A 339 2.71 27.17 1.84
CA LYS A 339 2.24 25.90 1.29
C LYS A 339 3.31 25.30 0.40
N ILE A 340 3.53 24.01 0.55
CA ILE A 340 4.52 23.26 -0.23
C ILE A 340 3.84 22.00 -0.75
N THR A 341 3.91 21.76 -2.07
CA THR A 341 3.51 20.49 -2.65
C THR A 341 4.77 19.79 -3.15
N LEU A 342 5.14 18.70 -2.50
CA LEU A 342 6.29 17.89 -2.88
C LEU A 342 5.81 16.74 -3.75
N TYR A 343 5.99 16.90 -5.06
CA TYR A 343 5.70 15.85 -6.04
C TYR A 343 6.72 14.72 -5.93
N PRO A 344 6.38 13.53 -6.41
CA PRO A 344 7.35 12.42 -6.42
C PRO A 344 8.67 12.80 -7.08
N MET A 345 9.79 12.39 -6.45
CA MET A 345 11.14 12.56 -7.00
C MET A 345 11.43 13.98 -7.45
N SER A 346 11.04 14.98 -6.64
CA SER A 346 11.17 16.40 -6.99
C SER A 346 11.81 17.21 -5.87
N SER A 347 12.22 18.43 -6.22
CA SER A 347 12.68 19.41 -5.23
C SER A 347 12.15 20.77 -5.60
N GLN A 348 12.14 21.68 -4.62
CA GLN A 348 11.78 23.07 -4.84
C GLN A 348 12.41 23.99 -3.79
N LEU A 349 12.49 25.27 -4.13
CA LEU A 349 12.96 26.28 -3.19
C LEU A 349 11.82 26.70 -2.26
N ILE A 350 12.16 26.80 -0.98
CA ILE A 350 11.30 27.38 0.03
C ILE A 350 12.05 28.51 0.73
N SER A 351 11.33 29.40 1.37
CA SER A 351 11.91 30.57 2.01
C SER A 351 11.61 30.57 3.51
N ALA A 352 12.51 31.20 4.28
CA ALA A 352 12.30 31.51 5.69
C ALA A 352 12.91 32.87 6.03
N GLU A 353 12.21 33.65 6.84
CA GLU A 353 12.78 34.93 7.37
C GLU A 353 14.03 34.58 8.18
N ALA A 354 15.11 35.32 7.97
CA ALA A 354 16.39 35.08 8.64
C ALA A 354 16.27 35.20 10.16
N GLY A 355 17.06 34.43 10.88
CA GLY A 355 17.09 34.43 12.34
C GLY A 355 16.15 33.42 12.99
N GLN A 356 15.36 32.72 12.21
CA GLN A 356 14.53 31.65 12.75
C GLN A 356 15.31 30.34 12.87
N SER A 357 15.03 29.56 13.91
CA SER A 357 15.67 28.29 14.15
C SER A 357 14.97 27.13 13.43
N SER A 358 13.67 27.30 13.12
CA SER A 358 12.89 26.22 12.51
C SER A 358 11.63 26.74 11.79
N LEU A 359 11.08 25.89 10.91
CA LEU A 359 9.74 26.03 10.35
C LEU A 359 8.99 24.73 10.64
N SER A 360 7.74 24.84 11.08
CA SER A 360 6.89 23.67 11.33
C SER A 360 5.71 23.64 10.38
N TYR A 361 5.36 22.44 9.94
CA TYR A 361 4.30 22.21 8.96
C TYR A 361 3.40 21.05 9.37
N ASP A 362 2.13 21.15 9.07
CA ASP A 362 1.25 19.99 8.99
C ASP A 362 1.37 19.39 7.61
N VAL A 363 1.54 18.07 7.54
CA VAL A 363 1.51 17.30 6.30
C VAL A 363 0.06 16.87 6.08
N ILE A 364 -0.70 17.69 5.36
CA ILE A 364 -2.17 17.64 5.34
C ILE A 364 -2.76 16.44 4.58
N ASN A 365 -1.92 15.65 3.90
CA ASN A 365 -2.34 14.40 3.28
C ASN A 365 -1.81 13.18 4.04
N ALA A 366 -1.25 13.36 5.25
CA ALA A 366 -0.72 12.28 6.08
C ALA A 366 -1.43 12.30 7.44
N TYR A 367 -2.32 11.33 7.64
CA TYR A 367 -3.19 11.26 8.81
C TYR A 367 -2.58 10.35 9.88
N VAL A 368 -2.51 10.87 11.10
CA VAL A 368 -2.04 10.10 12.28
C VAL A 368 -3.16 9.83 13.28
N ARG A 369 -4.30 10.49 13.09
CA ARG A 369 -5.60 10.26 13.75
C ARG A 369 -6.70 10.81 12.85
N SER A 370 -7.92 10.53 13.19
CA SER A 370 -9.07 10.97 12.40
C SER A 370 -9.11 12.49 12.14
N UNK A 371 -8.53 13.06 12.84
CA UNK A 371 -8.60 14.41 12.62
C UNK A 371 -7.34 15.09 12.81
N LYS A 372 -6.35 14.38 12.70
CA LYS A 372 -5.02 14.93 12.99
C LYS A 372 -4.02 14.55 11.91
N TYR A 373 -3.37 15.57 11.38
CA TYR A 373 -2.27 15.39 10.42
C TYR A 373 -0.95 15.17 11.15
N LEU A 374 0.02 14.62 10.44
CA LEU A 374 1.41 14.58 10.90
C LEU A 374 1.94 16.02 10.97
N ASN A 375 2.47 16.43 12.10
CA ASN A 375 3.17 17.70 12.22
C ASN A 375 4.69 17.44 12.23
N ILE A 376 5.43 18.20 11.44
CA ILE A 376 6.89 18.05 11.32
C ILE A 376 7.56 19.42 11.48
N SER A 377 8.82 19.42 11.90
CA SER A 377 9.60 20.64 12.05
C SER A 377 10.96 20.48 11.38
N PHE A 378 11.31 21.43 10.56
CA PHE A 378 12.63 21.51 9.92
C PHE A 378 13.50 22.51 10.67
N GLY A 379 14.65 22.04 11.16
CA GLY A 379 15.68 22.94 11.69
C GLY A 379 16.34 23.71 10.54
N LEU A 380 16.53 25.00 10.73
CA LEU A 380 17.13 25.87 9.71
C LEU A 380 18.62 26.09 10.00
N GLN A 381 19.48 25.84 8.99
CA GLN A 381 20.92 26.01 9.10
C GLN A 381 21.45 26.98 8.03
#